data_69c5219c0ba86d3c51ed6d66d974f16d
#
_entry.id   69c5219c0ba86d3c51ed6d66d974f16d
#
_cell.length_a   1.000
_cell.length_b   1.000
_cell.length_c   1.000
_cell.angle_alpha   90.00
_cell.angle_beta   90.00
_cell.angle_gamma   90.00
#
_symmetry.space_group_name_H-M   'P 1'
#
loop_
_entity.id
_entity.type
_entity.pdbx_description
1 polymer ?
#
loop_
_entity_poly.entity_id
_entity_poly.type
_entity_poly.pdbx_seq_one_letter_code
_entity_poly.pdbx_strand_id
1 'polypeptide(L)'
;MTAEDYMSDLAVKIDNAKQRVNMVATTFRADDKHTEAVIAAVERAAAERGVPASVCADSFTYLEPKEFILRSPRRQPSRAVHAMKLERRLKKAGVAFRWLGQKANMLMTGRTHSKWSIVDDIVYACGGVNMDHESLANVDYMFRFDNKVLADKLSNEQYLIARADKRGGSIRNSMFGLDEHSTVLVDQGLPTNSLIY
;
A
#
# COMPACT_ATOMS: atom_id res chain seq x y z
N MET A 1 -11.37 -12.61 5.39
CA MET A 1 -11.60 -12.88 3.95
C MET A 1 -10.30 -13.35 3.34
N THR A 2 -10.35 -14.21 2.35
CA THR A 2 -9.18 -14.65 1.57
C THR A 2 -8.61 -13.50 0.75
N ALA A 3 -7.43 -13.68 0.15
CA ALA A 3 -6.83 -12.67 -0.72
C ALA A 3 -7.71 -12.35 -1.96
N GLU A 4 -8.33 -13.39 -2.56
CA GLU A 4 -9.21 -13.23 -3.71
C GLU A 4 -10.50 -12.49 -3.34
N ASP A 5 -11.16 -12.87 -2.23
CA ASP A 5 -12.36 -12.19 -1.73
C ASP A 5 -12.05 -10.72 -1.39
N TYR A 6 -10.90 -10.46 -0.75
CA TYR A 6 -10.45 -9.11 -0.43
C TYR A 6 -10.31 -8.24 -1.67
N MET A 7 -9.59 -8.70 -2.67
CA MET A 7 -9.35 -7.90 -3.88
C MET A 7 -10.64 -7.67 -4.65
N SER A 8 -11.53 -8.66 -4.69
CA SER A 8 -12.83 -8.56 -5.35
C SER A 8 -13.76 -7.57 -4.64
N ASP A 9 -13.89 -7.68 -3.32
CA ASP A 9 -14.70 -6.74 -2.52
C ASP A 9 -14.10 -5.33 -2.56
N LEU A 10 -12.77 -5.21 -2.45
CA LEU A 10 -12.06 -3.94 -2.53
C LEU A 10 -12.34 -3.21 -3.85
N ALA A 11 -12.25 -3.89 -5.00
CA ALA A 11 -12.51 -3.30 -6.31
C ALA A 11 -13.95 -2.75 -6.38
N VAL A 12 -14.94 -3.53 -5.92
CA VAL A 12 -16.35 -3.11 -5.89
C VAL A 12 -16.56 -1.89 -4.97
N LYS A 13 -15.91 -1.88 -3.78
CA LYS A 13 -16.01 -0.74 -2.87
C LYS A 13 -15.37 0.51 -3.43
N ILE A 14 -14.20 0.39 -4.07
CA ILE A 14 -13.53 1.52 -4.73
C ILE A 14 -14.42 2.07 -5.87
N ASP A 15 -15.06 1.22 -6.67
CA ASP A 15 -15.98 1.69 -7.72
C ASP A 15 -17.21 2.44 -7.18
N ASN A 16 -17.56 2.25 -5.91
CA ASN A 16 -18.64 2.96 -5.24
C ASN A 16 -18.16 4.06 -4.28
N ALA A 17 -16.85 4.29 -4.17
CA ALA A 17 -16.27 5.27 -3.28
C ALA A 17 -16.75 6.70 -3.57
N LYS A 18 -16.94 7.50 -2.50
CA LYS A 18 -17.45 8.87 -2.57
C LYS A 18 -16.55 9.90 -1.92
N GLN A 19 -15.72 9.48 -0.94
CA GLN A 19 -14.94 10.40 -0.12
C GLN A 19 -13.44 10.24 -0.32
N ARG A 20 -12.93 9.00 -0.30
CA ARG A 20 -11.49 8.72 -0.37
C ARG A 20 -11.17 7.28 -0.72
N VAL A 21 -10.00 7.10 -1.33
CA VAL A 21 -9.33 5.79 -1.48
C VAL A 21 -7.88 5.95 -1.04
N ASN A 22 -7.48 5.27 0.06
CA ASN A 22 -6.13 5.33 0.59
C ASN A 22 -5.56 3.93 0.73
N MET A 23 -4.37 3.68 0.17
CA MET A 23 -3.75 2.36 0.19
C MET A 23 -2.28 2.44 0.62
N VAL A 24 -1.88 1.51 1.48
CA VAL A 24 -0.48 1.25 1.82
C VAL A 24 -0.20 -0.23 1.57
N ALA A 25 0.87 -0.54 0.87
CA ALA A 25 1.25 -1.91 0.57
C ALA A 25 2.77 -2.06 0.51
N THR A 26 3.27 -3.26 0.87
CA THR A 26 4.68 -3.60 0.69
C THR A 26 4.98 -3.89 -0.77
N THR A 27 4.12 -4.65 -1.45
CA THR A 27 4.18 -4.86 -2.90
C THR A 27 2.91 -4.37 -3.56
N PHE A 28 3.06 -3.72 -4.72
CA PHE A 28 1.95 -3.12 -5.45
C PHE A 28 2.19 -3.28 -6.95
N ARG A 29 1.47 -4.22 -7.57
CA ARG A 29 1.65 -4.63 -8.96
C ARG A 29 0.30 -4.83 -9.66
N ALA A 30 0.31 -4.69 -10.96
CA ALA A 30 -0.79 -5.06 -11.86
C ALA A 30 -0.35 -6.32 -12.62
N ASP A 31 -0.24 -7.44 -11.96
CA ASP A 31 0.33 -8.69 -12.50
C ASP A 31 -0.64 -9.88 -12.50
N ASP A 32 -1.90 -9.63 -12.08
CA ASP A 32 -3.01 -10.57 -12.12
C ASP A 32 -4.34 -9.85 -12.40
N LYS A 33 -5.37 -10.57 -12.83
CA LYS A 33 -6.71 -10.03 -13.11
C LYS A 33 -7.36 -9.33 -11.90
N HIS A 34 -7.13 -9.84 -10.68
CA HIS A 34 -7.71 -9.27 -9.46
C HIS A 34 -6.99 -7.99 -9.07
N THR A 35 -5.65 -7.97 -9.11
CA THR A 35 -4.87 -6.76 -8.84
C THR A 35 -5.15 -5.69 -9.90
N GLU A 36 -5.26 -6.07 -11.18
CA GLU A 36 -5.62 -5.16 -12.25
C GLU A 36 -7.02 -4.57 -12.06
N ALA A 37 -8.00 -5.37 -11.61
CA ALA A 37 -9.35 -4.88 -11.32
C ALA A 37 -9.36 -3.80 -10.22
N VAL A 38 -8.59 -4.02 -9.14
CA VAL A 38 -8.44 -3.02 -8.07
C VAL A 38 -7.78 -1.74 -8.59
N ILE A 39 -6.69 -1.86 -9.35
CA ILE A 39 -5.97 -0.71 -9.90
C ILE A 39 -6.85 0.08 -10.87
N ALA A 40 -7.57 -0.60 -11.75
CA ALA A 40 -8.51 0.04 -12.66
C ALA A 40 -9.66 0.75 -11.92
N ALA A 41 -10.15 0.18 -10.81
CA ALA A 41 -11.14 0.84 -9.96
C ALA A 41 -10.59 2.11 -9.31
N VAL A 42 -9.33 2.10 -8.83
CA VAL A 42 -8.66 3.29 -8.29
C VAL A 42 -8.53 4.39 -9.35
N GLU A 43 -8.18 4.01 -10.58
CA GLU A 43 -8.08 4.95 -11.70
C GLU A 43 -9.44 5.59 -12.02
N ARG A 44 -10.50 4.78 -12.14
CA ARG A 44 -11.86 5.29 -12.37
C ARG A 44 -12.33 6.20 -11.23
N ALA A 45 -12.07 5.80 -9.97
CA ALA A 45 -12.42 6.62 -8.82
C ALA A 45 -11.79 8.01 -8.90
N ALA A 46 -10.49 8.09 -9.21
CA ALA A 46 -9.77 9.34 -9.28
C ALA A 46 -10.11 10.13 -10.56
N ALA A 47 -10.00 9.52 -11.74
CA ALA A 47 -10.10 10.23 -13.01
C ALA A 47 -11.54 10.59 -13.41
N GLU A 48 -12.51 9.70 -13.16
CA GLU A 48 -13.86 9.88 -13.66
C GLU A 48 -14.81 10.47 -12.61
N ARG A 49 -14.57 10.14 -11.32
CA ARG A 49 -15.44 10.58 -10.23
C ARG A 49 -14.82 11.63 -9.32
N GLY A 50 -13.55 11.98 -9.53
CA GLY A 50 -12.85 12.99 -8.73
C GLY A 50 -12.66 12.59 -7.27
N VAL A 51 -12.74 11.30 -6.94
CA VAL A 51 -12.52 10.82 -5.57
C VAL A 51 -11.04 10.94 -5.22
N PRO A 52 -10.67 11.64 -4.13
CA PRO A 52 -9.30 11.72 -3.68
C PRO A 52 -8.71 10.31 -3.46
N ALA A 53 -7.67 9.97 -4.22
CA ALA A 53 -7.02 8.67 -4.12
C ALA A 53 -5.53 8.83 -3.85
N SER A 54 -5.01 8.08 -2.89
CA SER A 54 -3.58 8.04 -2.56
C SER A 54 -3.08 6.61 -2.36
N VAL A 55 -1.91 6.33 -2.91
CA VAL A 55 -1.25 5.03 -2.80
C VAL A 55 0.20 5.24 -2.36
N CYS A 56 0.57 4.60 -1.27
CA CYS A 56 1.96 4.48 -0.82
C CYS A 56 2.39 3.01 -0.94
N ALA A 57 3.36 2.74 -1.79
CA ALA A 57 3.90 1.40 -1.98
C ALA A 57 5.40 1.38 -1.66
N ASP A 58 5.86 0.32 -1.01
CA ASP A 58 7.29 0.19 -0.72
C ASP A 58 8.08 -0.07 -2.01
N SER A 59 9.25 0.53 -2.12
CA SER A 59 10.18 0.34 -3.23
C SER A 59 10.65 -1.11 -3.40
N PHE A 60 10.41 -1.97 -2.39
CA PHE A 60 10.63 -3.41 -2.48
C PHE A 60 9.85 -4.07 -3.63
N THR A 61 8.74 -3.46 -4.06
CA THR A 61 7.96 -3.91 -5.23
C THR A 61 8.82 -4.18 -6.47
N TYR A 62 9.86 -3.37 -6.70
CA TYR A 62 10.73 -3.47 -7.88
C TYR A 62 12.18 -3.83 -7.56
N LEU A 63 12.55 -4.01 -6.28
CA LEU A 63 13.88 -4.43 -5.87
C LEU A 63 13.94 -5.96 -5.79
N GLU A 64 14.52 -6.61 -6.77
CA GLU A 64 14.92 -8.01 -6.68
C GLU A 64 16.42 -8.11 -6.37
N PRO A 65 16.81 -8.64 -5.20
CA PRO A 65 18.23 -8.79 -4.84
C PRO A 65 19.02 -9.60 -5.87
N LYS A 66 18.41 -10.64 -6.46
CA LYS A 66 19.05 -11.49 -7.48
C LYS A 66 19.32 -10.73 -8.79
N GLU A 67 18.44 -9.83 -9.19
CA GLU A 67 18.64 -9.01 -10.39
C GLU A 67 19.63 -7.87 -10.17
N PHE A 68 19.82 -7.42 -8.92
CA PHE A 68 20.79 -6.37 -8.58
C PHE A 68 22.23 -6.84 -8.68
N ILE A 69 22.50 -8.12 -8.36
CA ILE A 69 23.84 -8.70 -8.34
C ILE A 69 24.29 -9.14 -9.75
N LEU A 70 23.37 -9.51 -10.64
CA LEU A 70 23.67 -10.08 -11.95
C LEU A 70 23.58 -9.06 -13.11
N ARG A 71 23.51 -7.77 -12.85
CA ARG A 71 23.23 -6.77 -13.88
C ARG A 71 24.40 -6.30 -14.71
N SER A 72 24.16 -6.36 -16.02
CA SER A 72 24.74 -5.39 -16.96
C SER A 72 24.05 -4.03 -16.78
N PRO A 73 24.80 -2.90 -16.76
CA PRO A 73 24.24 -1.54 -16.62
C PRO A 73 23.19 -1.14 -17.67
N ARG A 74 23.01 -1.98 -18.70
CA ARG A 74 22.13 -1.71 -19.87
C ARG A 74 20.74 -2.36 -19.80
N ARG A 75 20.45 -3.22 -18.83
CA ARG A 75 19.12 -3.86 -18.72
C ARG A 75 18.44 -3.48 -17.39
N GLN A 76 17.37 -2.71 -17.48
CA GLN A 76 16.47 -2.52 -16.34
C GLN A 76 15.69 -3.81 -16.08
N PRO A 77 15.43 -4.21 -14.82
CA PRO A 77 14.57 -5.34 -14.51
C PRO A 77 13.18 -5.13 -15.10
N SER A 78 12.58 -6.20 -15.58
CA SER A 78 11.20 -6.17 -16.05
C SER A 78 10.24 -5.62 -14.96
N ARG A 79 10.44 -6.00 -13.70
CA ARG A 79 9.66 -5.50 -12.55
C ARG A 79 9.76 -3.98 -12.39
N ALA A 80 10.95 -3.40 -12.51
CA ALA A 80 11.12 -1.94 -12.42
C ALA A 80 10.41 -1.22 -13.57
N VAL A 81 10.45 -1.76 -14.77
CA VAL A 81 9.73 -1.20 -15.92
C VAL A 81 8.21 -1.24 -15.71
N HIS A 82 7.68 -2.38 -15.20
CA HIS A 82 6.26 -2.50 -14.88
C HIS A 82 5.85 -1.54 -13.76
N ALA A 83 6.65 -1.43 -12.68
CA ALA A 83 6.40 -0.47 -11.60
C ALA A 83 6.36 0.98 -12.09
N MET A 84 7.29 1.39 -12.97
CA MET A 84 7.29 2.73 -13.57
C MET A 84 6.08 2.98 -14.47
N LYS A 85 5.63 1.96 -15.23
CA LYS A 85 4.42 2.08 -16.05
C LYS A 85 3.20 2.26 -15.17
N LEU A 86 3.08 1.46 -14.11
CA LEU A 86 1.99 1.55 -13.14
C LEU A 86 1.95 2.92 -12.45
N GLU A 87 3.09 3.41 -11.97
CA GLU A 87 3.20 4.75 -11.39
C GLU A 87 2.71 5.85 -12.34
N ARG A 88 3.17 5.82 -13.60
CA ARG A 88 2.74 6.81 -14.62
C ARG A 88 1.24 6.74 -14.89
N ARG A 89 0.71 5.53 -14.96
CA ARG A 89 -0.71 5.24 -15.17
C ARG A 89 -1.57 5.85 -14.05
N LEU A 90 -1.24 5.54 -12.80
CA LEU A 90 -1.95 6.05 -11.64
C LEU A 90 -1.83 7.58 -11.49
N LYS A 91 -0.62 8.14 -11.68
CA LYS A 91 -0.42 9.59 -11.65
C LYS A 91 -1.20 10.32 -12.75
N LYS A 92 -1.28 9.74 -13.94
CA LYS A 92 -2.09 10.27 -15.04
C LYS A 92 -3.59 10.30 -14.70
N ALA A 93 -4.06 9.32 -13.94
CA ALA A 93 -5.43 9.28 -13.43
C ALA A 93 -5.70 10.26 -12.27
N GLY A 94 -4.69 10.99 -11.77
CA GLY A 94 -4.83 11.93 -10.65
C GLY A 94 -4.59 11.32 -9.28
N VAL A 95 -4.13 10.06 -9.21
CA VAL A 95 -3.80 9.39 -7.95
C VAL A 95 -2.51 9.95 -7.35
N ALA A 96 -2.52 10.31 -6.07
CA ALA A 96 -1.34 10.71 -5.32
C ALA A 96 -0.45 9.49 -5.01
N PHE A 97 0.29 9.02 -6.00
CA PHE A 97 1.13 7.83 -5.89
C PHE A 97 2.54 8.14 -5.40
N ARG A 98 3.05 7.31 -4.47
CA ARG A 98 4.40 7.42 -3.91
C ARG A 98 5.05 6.06 -3.67
N TRP A 99 6.28 5.91 -4.16
CA TRP A 99 7.18 4.86 -3.70
C TRP A 99 7.86 5.28 -2.41
N LEU A 100 7.74 4.45 -1.37
CA LEU A 100 8.42 4.64 -0.08
C LEU A 100 9.84 4.05 -0.13
N GLY A 101 10.75 4.62 0.64
CA GLY A 101 12.12 4.13 0.77
C GLY A 101 13.07 4.51 -0.36
N GLN A 102 12.65 5.34 -1.32
CA GLN A 102 13.53 5.76 -2.43
C GLN A 102 14.67 6.71 -2.00
N LYS A 103 14.43 7.53 -0.98
CA LYS A 103 15.39 8.53 -0.50
C LYS A 103 16.29 8.04 0.61
N ALA A 104 16.02 6.89 1.16
CA ALA A 104 16.84 6.30 2.19
C ALA A 104 18.15 5.78 1.58
N ASN A 105 19.27 6.30 2.02
CA ASN A 105 20.61 5.89 1.59
C ASN A 105 20.96 4.45 2.01
N MET A 106 20.08 3.78 2.71
CA MET A 106 20.29 2.43 3.23
C MET A 106 19.08 1.56 2.95
N LEU A 107 19.32 0.32 2.62
CA LEU A 107 18.35 -0.74 2.34
C LEU A 107 17.29 -0.96 3.45
N MET A 108 17.41 -0.30 4.60
CA MET A 108 16.66 -0.57 5.82
C MET A 108 15.86 0.61 6.37
N THR A 109 16.04 1.83 5.88
CA THR A 109 15.32 3.00 6.40
C THR A 109 14.25 3.47 5.41
N GLY A 110 13.11 3.92 5.92
CA GLY A 110 12.01 4.43 5.10
C GLY A 110 11.13 3.36 4.48
N ARG A 111 11.27 2.09 4.89
CA ARG A 111 10.42 0.97 4.43
C ARG A 111 9.23 0.77 5.34
N THR A 112 8.16 0.24 4.78
CA THR A 112 7.01 -0.22 5.56
C THR A 112 6.66 -1.66 5.20
N HIS A 113 6.33 -2.45 6.22
CA HIS A 113 5.71 -3.76 6.03
C HIS A 113 4.21 -3.72 6.28
N SER A 114 3.69 -2.56 6.60
CA SER A 114 2.26 -2.34 6.86
C SER A 114 1.46 -2.45 5.58
N LYS A 115 0.26 -3.00 5.71
CA LYS A 115 -0.70 -3.17 4.61
C LYS A 115 -2.08 -2.77 5.09
N TRP A 116 -2.68 -1.81 4.39
CA TRP A 116 -4.09 -1.48 4.55
C TRP A 116 -4.66 -0.82 3.31
N SER A 117 -5.96 -0.97 3.14
CA SER A 117 -6.72 -0.22 2.16
C SER A 117 -7.93 0.41 2.85
N ILE A 118 -8.19 1.66 2.52
CA ILE A 118 -9.29 2.44 3.07
C ILE A 118 -10.14 2.93 1.92
N VAL A 119 -11.43 2.65 1.98
CA VAL A 119 -12.43 3.14 1.03
C VAL A 119 -13.55 3.79 1.83
N ASP A 120 -13.63 5.11 1.78
CA ASP A 120 -14.51 5.91 2.63
C ASP A 120 -14.28 5.59 4.12
N ASP A 121 -15.26 4.96 4.80
CA ASP A 121 -15.18 4.54 6.19
C ASP A 121 -14.89 3.04 6.38
N ILE A 122 -14.64 2.31 5.28
CA ILE A 122 -14.28 0.91 5.29
C ILE A 122 -12.76 0.76 5.30
N VAL A 123 -12.25 -0.08 6.19
CA VAL A 123 -10.82 -0.38 6.34
C VAL A 123 -10.58 -1.86 6.12
N TYR A 124 -9.61 -2.19 5.30
CA TYR A 124 -9.03 -3.53 5.17
C TYR A 124 -7.63 -3.48 5.77
N ALA A 125 -7.39 -4.25 6.83
CA ALA A 125 -6.13 -4.25 7.56
C ALA A 125 -5.92 -5.55 8.35
N CYS A 126 -4.85 -5.60 9.14
CA CYS A 126 -4.52 -6.71 10.05
C CYS A 126 -4.38 -8.06 9.34
N GLY A 127 -3.89 -8.04 8.11
CA GLY A 127 -3.59 -9.23 7.33
C GLY A 127 -2.28 -9.08 6.57
N GLY A 128 -1.87 -10.15 5.87
CA GLY A 128 -0.60 -10.20 5.14
C GLY A 128 -0.74 -9.93 3.63
N VAL A 129 -1.95 -9.82 3.11
CA VAL A 129 -2.21 -9.73 1.66
C VAL A 129 -1.63 -8.44 1.07
N ASN A 130 -0.74 -8.61 0.10
CA ASN A 130 -0.24 -7.51 -0.73
C ASN A 130 -1.06 -7.38 -2.03
N MET A 131 -0.79 -6.33 -2.78
CA MET A 131 -1.37 -6.10 -4.10
C MET A 131 -0.47 -6.72 -5.18
N ASP A 132 -0.41 -8.05 -5.24
CA ASP A 132 0.37 -8.82 -6.20
C ASP A 132 -0.21 -10.23 -6.41
N HIS A 133 0.22 -10.89 -7.49
CA HIS A 133 -0.17 -12.25 -7.82
C HIS A 133 0.29 -13.27 -6.74
N GLU A 134 1.45 -13.06 -6.16
CA GLU A 134 2.03 -13.99 -5.18
C GLU A 134 1.13 -14.12 -3.94
N SER A 135 0.48 -13.02 -3.52
CA SER A 135 -0.46 -13.02 -2.39
C SER A 135 -1.73 -13.83 -2.64
N LEU A 136 -2.14 -14.01 -3.91
CA LEU A 136 -3.29 -14.86 -4.26
C LEU A 136 -2.97 -16.35 -4.11
N ALA A 137 -1.69 -16.73 -4.30
CA ALA A 137 -1.24 -18.12 -4.18
C ALA A 137 -0.93 -18.52 -2.72
N ASN A 138 -0.82 -17.57 -1.81
CA ASN A 138 -0.51 -17.81 -0.41
C ASN A 138 -1.78 -18.05 0.42
N VAL A 139 -1.64 -18.82 1.50
CA VAL A 139 -2.67 -18.91 2.55
C VAL A 139 -2.56 -17.66 3.43
N ASP A 140 -3.21 -16.60 2.99
CA ASP A 140 -3.20 -15.33 3.70
C ASP A 140 -4.62 -14.75 3.79
N TYR A 141 -4.79 -13.77 4.65
CA TYR A 141 -6.10 -13.18 4.92
C TYR A 141 -6.01 -11.67 5.13
N MET A 142 -7.17 -11.02 5.02
CA MET A 142 -7.38 -9.62 5.33
C MET A 142 -8.66 -9.47 6.18
N PHE A 143 -8.63 -8.62 7.19
CA PHE A 143 -9.84 -8.24 7.93
C PHE A 143 -10.44 -6.97 7.34
N ARG A 144 -11.76 -6.90 7.37
CA ARG A 144 -12.54 -5.73 7.00
C ARG A 144 -13.22 -5.16 8.26
N PHE A 145 -13.09 -3.85 8.41
CA PHE A 145 -13.70 -3.07 9.49
C PHE A 145 -14.54 -1.95 8.87
N ASP A 146 -15.80 -1.88 9.24
CA ASP A 146 -16.66 -0.75 8.91
C ASP A 146 -16.58 0.25 10.07
N ASN A 147 -15.51 1.09 10.11
CA ASN A 147 -15.20 1.95 11.23
C ASN A 147 -14.54 3.26 10.77
N LYS A 148 -15.30 4.35 10.88
CA LYS A 148 -14.86 5.68 10.48
C LYS A 148 -13.64 6.17 11.27
N VAL A 149 -13.61 5.92 12.59
CA VAL A 149 -12.50 6.37 13.45
C VAL A 149 -11.20 5.70 13.04
N LEU A 150 -11.24 4.38 12.79
CA LEU A 150 -10.09 3.63 12.29
C LEU A 150 -9.65 4.15 10.92
N ALA A 151 -10.60 4.40 10.00
CA ALA A 151 -10.33 4.91 8.67
C ALA A 151 -9.65 6.29 8.72
N ASP A 152 -10.12 7.21 9.58
CA ASP A 152 -9.54 8.53 9.75
C ASP A 152 -8.13 8.45 10.36
N LYS A 153 -7.92 7.62 11.38
CA LYS A 153 -6.62 7.42 12.03
C LYS A 153 -5.59 6.84 11.06
N LEU A 154 -5.92 5.76 10.33
CA LEU A 154 -5.00 5.15 9.37
C LEU A 154 -4.75 6.05 8.14
N SER A 155 -5.71 6.87 7.72
CA SER A 155 -5.49 7.89 6.68
C SER A 155 -4.47 8.92 7.14
N ASN A 156 -4.52 9.35 8.41
CA ASN A 156 -3.52 10.23 8.99
C ASN A 156 -2.15 9.56 9.09
N GLU A 157 -2.09 8.28 9.48
CA GLU A 157 -0.83 7.51 9.49
C GLU A 157 -0.21 7.46 8.09
N GLN A 158 -0.99 7.19 7.05
CA GLN A 158 -0.50 7.22 5.67
C GLN A 158 0.09 8.58 5.28
N TYR A 159 -0.57 9.66 5.67
CA TYR A 159 -0.04 11.01 5.46
C TYR A 159 1.30 11.23 6.18
N LEU A 160 1.41 10.78 7.44
CA LEU A 160 2.64 10.89 8.22
C LEU A 160 3.78 10.07 7.60
N ILE A 161 3.50 8.84 7.16
CA ILE A 161 4.44 7.97 6.43
C ILE A 161 4.95 8.69 5.16
N ALA A 162 4.04 9.17 4.33
CA ALA A 162 4.40 9.86 3.09
C ALA A 162 5.21 11.14 3.34
N ARG A 163 4.90 11.87 4.42
CA ARG A 163 5.62 13.08 4.83
C ARG A 163 7.02 12.77 5.36
N ALA A 164 7.16 11.72 6.17
CA ALA A 164 8.46 11.27 6.68
C ALA A 164 9.37 10.84 5.53
N ASP A 165 8.87 10.01 4.63
CA ASP A 165 9.60 9.56 3.45
C ASP A 165 10.06 10.72 2.55
N LYS A 166 9.20 11.71 2.32
CA LYS A 166 9.53 12.91 1.53
C LYS A 166 10.72 13.69 2.11
N ARG A 167 10.89 13.66 3.42
CA ARG A 167 11.99 14.33 4.14
C ARG A 167 13.24 13.47 4.28
N GLY A 168 13.21 12.21 3.82
CA GLY A 168 14.30 11.24 4.05
C GLY A 168 14.37 10.74 5.49
N GLY A 169 13.31 10.93 6.26
CA GLY A 169 13.20 10.49 7.65
C GLY A 169 12.78 9.03 7.77
N SER A 170 12.99 8.46 8.95
CA SER A 170 12.50 7.14 9.29
C SER A 170 10.98 7.16 9.48
N ILE A 171 10.32 6.16 8.95
CA ILE A 171 8.92 5.88 9.27
C ILE A 171 8.90 5.31 10.69
N ARG A 172 8.08 5.87 11.57
CA ARG A 172 7.98 5.46 12.97
C ARG A 172 6.76 4.59 13.16
N ASN A 173 6.88 3.65 14.08
CA ASN A 173 5.74 2.94 14.62
C ASN A 173 4.82 3.90 15.37
N SER A 174 3.54 3.65 15.35
CA SER A 174 2.55 4.43 16.07
C SER A 174 1.55 3.54 16.82
N MET A 175 0.93 4.11 17.83
CA MET A 175 -0.08 3.47 18.64
C MET A 175 -1.19 4.47 18.93
N PHE A 176 -2.44 4.05 18.79
CA PHE A 176 -3.59 4.89 19.11
C PHE A 176 -4.78 4.07 19.60
N GLY A 177 -5.51 4.63 20.55
CA GLY A 177 -6.79 4.05 21.01
C GLY A 177 -7.86 4.18 19.93
N LEU A 178 -8.63 3.12 19.74
CA LEU A 178 -9.80 3.09 18.88
C LEU A 178 -11.07 3.36 19.68
N ASP A 179 -11.13 2.75 20.85
CA ASP A 179 -12.16 2.93 21.88
C ASP A 179 -11.56 2.66 23.28
N GLU A 180 -12.41 2.53 24.33
CA GLU A 180 -11.96 2.30 25.71
C GLU A 180 -11.27 0.95 25.91
N HIS A 181 -11.47 -0.01 25.00
CA HIS A 181 -11.00 -1.40 25.13
C HIS A 181 -10.03 -1.81 24.02
N SER A 182 -9.90 -1.00 22.97
CA SER A 182 -9.19 -1.38 21.75
C SER A 182 -8.08 -0.39 21.42
N THR A 183 -6.88 -0.91 21.19
CA THR A 183 -5.71 -0.15 20.76
C THR A 183 -5.17 -0.72 19.46
N VAL A 184 -4.88 0.15 18.52
CA VAL A 184 -4.24 -0.19 17.25
C VAL A 184 -2.76 0.10 17.34
N LEU A 185 -1.95 -0.91 17.02
CA LEU A 185 -0.50 -0.80 16.84
C LEU A 185 -0.18 -0.79 15.35
N VAL A 186 0.48 0.24 14.87
CA VAL A 186 1.00 0.31 13.50
C VAL A 186 2.51 0.05 13.58
N ASP A 187 2.87 -1.21 13.38
CA ASP A 187 4.27 -1.64 13.35
C ASP A 187 4.77 -1.63 11.90
N GLN A 188 5.83 -0.89 11.64
CA GLN A 188 6.41 -0.77 10.31
C GLN A 188 7.33 -1.95 9.94
N GLY A 189 7.49 -2.93 10.85
CA GLY A 189 8.30 -4.12 10.62
C GLY A 189 9.81 -3.86 10.59
N LEU A 190 10.28 -2.80 11.25
CA LEU A 190 11.71 -2.50 11.33
C LEU A 190 12.34 -3.24 12.50
N PRO A 191 13.44 -4.00 12.29
CA PRO A 191 14.04 -4.86 13.32
C PRO A 191 14.45 -4.17 14.62
N THR A 192 14.74 -2.87 14.58
CA THR A 192 15.25 -2.11 15.72
C THR A 192 14.16 -1.37 16.50
N ASN A 193 12.93 -1.29 15.97
CA ASN A 193 11.87 -0.47 16.54
C ASN A 193 10.50 -1.17 16.50
N SER A 194 10.47 -2.49 16.38
CA SER A 194 9.20 -3.22 16.42
C SER A 194 8.52 -3.05 17.77
N LEU A 195 7.20 -2.87 17.76
CA LEU A 195 6.36 -2.83 18.96
C LEU A 195 5.95 -4.23 19.43
N ILE A 196 6.26 -5.25 18.63
CA ILE A 196 5.84 -6.64 18.84
C ILE A 196 6.99 -7.49 19.41
N TYR A 197 8.26 -7.02 19.28
CA TYR A 197 9.45 -7.72 19.74
C TYR A 197 10.18 -6.95 20.82
#